data_b1ccdf2bdde394b9f918ba7e23db0747
#
_entry.id   b1ccdf2bdde394b9f918ba7e23db0747
#
_cell.length_a   1.000
_cell.length_b   1.000
_cell.length_c   1.000
_cell.angle_alpha   90.00
_cell.angle_beta   90.00
_cell.angle_gamma   90.00
#
_symmetry.space_group_name_H-M   'P 1'
#
loop_
_entity.id
_entity.type
_entity.pdbx_description
1 polymer ?
#
loop_
_entity_poly.entity_id
_entity_poly.type
_entity_poly.pdbx_seq_one_letter_code
_entity_poly.pdbx_strand_id
1 'polypeptide(L)'
;SDLRDKQLALISGSTDYRGFSHRDLVIEAVFEDLPLKQQMVAEVEQNCAAHTIFASNTSSLPIGDIAANAARPEQVIGLHFFSPVEKMPLVEVIPHASTSAQTIATTVKLAKKQGKTPIVVSDKAGFYVNRILAPYINEAIRMLTEGERVEHIDAALVKFGFPVGPIQLLDEVGIDTGTKIIPVLEAAYGERFSAPANVVASILNDDRKGRKNGRGFYLYGEKGRKSKKQVDPAIYKLIGVQGQSRLSAQQVAERCVMLMLNEAARCFDEKVIRSARDGDIGAVFGIGFPPFLGGPFRYMDALGPGEMVATLQRLAALYGPRYAPCEQLVRMAERREHFWTNGETDQGN
;
A
#
# COMPACT_ATOMS: atom_id res chain seq x y z
N SER A 1 4.29 27.81 19.83
CA SER A 1 3.82 28.71 20.80
C SER A 1 2.82 28.02 21.74
N ASP A 2 1.99 28.73 22.48
CA ASP A 2 1.17 28.24 23.61
C ASP A 2 0.35 26.95 23.31
N LEU A 3 -0.30 26.87 22.15
CA LEU A 3 -1.06 25.65 21.77
C LEU A 3 -0.17 24.42 21.58
N ARG A 4 0.96 24.59 20.90
CA ARG A 4 1.94 23.51 20.73
C ARG A 4 2.49 23.04 22.08
N ASP A 5 2.83 23.97 22.96
CA ASP A 5 3.44 23.67 24.24
C ASP A 5 2.42 22.99 25.19
N LYS A 6 1.15 23.38 25.13
CA LYS A 6 0.04 22.65 25.79
C LYS A 6 -0.14 21.23 25.24
N GLN A 7 -0.04 21.02 23.92
CA GLN A 7 -0.15 19.69 23.32
C GLN A 7 1.04 18.81 23.69
N LEU A 8 2.27 19.36 23.68
CA LEU A 8 3.47 18.63 24.09
C LEU A 8 3.44 18.20 25.53
N ALA A 9 2.83 18.99 26.41
CA ALA A 9 2.68 18.66 27.85
C ALA A 9 1.77 17.42 28.08
N LEU A 10 0.98 17.01 27.09
CA LEU A 10 0.17 15.78 27.14
C LEU A 10 0.95 14.52 26.76
N ILE A 11 2.17 14.66 26.26
CA ILE A 11 3.01 13.56 25.81
C ILE A 11 4.10 13.32 26.83
N SER A 12 4.20 12.09 27.31
CA SER A 12 5.31 11.64 28.18
C SER A 12 6.01 10.45 27.52
N GLY A 13 7.32 10.30 27.78
CA GLY A 13 8.12 9.17 27.33
C GLY A 13 8.58 8.32 28.51
N SER A 14 8.72 7.02 28.28
CA SER A 14 9.30 6.07 29.24
C SER A 14 10.09 5.01 28.46
N THR A 15 11.09 4.42 29.14
CA THR A 15 11.83 3.24 28.64
C THR A 15 11.33 1.93 29.24
N ASP A 16 10.22 1.99 29.98
CA ASP A 16 9.56 0.84 30.59
C ASP A 16 8.03 1.00 30.49
N TYR A 17 7.27 0.03 31.03
CA TYR A 17 5.81 0.03 30.99
C TYR A 17 5.14 0.82 32.13
N ARG A 18 5.85 1.72 32.84
CA ARG A 18 5.22 2.59 33.85
C ARG A 18 4.15 3.46 33.23
N GLY A 19 2.95 3.44 33.80
CA GLY A 19 1.79 4.19 33.29
C GLY A 19 1.00 3.50 32.19
N PHE A 20 1.37 2.29 31.79
CA PHE A 20 0.61 1.52 30.78
C PHE A 20 -0.63 0.82 31.34
N SER A 21 -0.69 0.55 32.64
CA SER A 21 -1.79 -0.19 33.29
C SER A 21 -3.18 0.40 33.07
N HIS A 22 -3.29 1.68 32.71
CA HIS A 22 -4.56 2.38 32.48
C HIS A 22 -4.78 2.78 31.04
N ARG A 23 -4.08 2.16 30.07
CA ARG A 23 -4.23 2.49 28.66
C ARG A 23 -5.33 1.64 28.03
N ASP A 24 -6.17 2.29 27.24
CA ASP A 24 -7.24 1.61 26.49
C ASP A 24 -6.72 0.94 25.23
N LEU A 25 -5.63 1.49 24.65
CA LEU A 25 -5.03 0.99 23.41
C LEU A 25 -3.53 1.30 23.40
N VAL A 26 -2.75 0.34 22.93
CA VAL A 26 -1.32 0.45 22.66
C VAL A 26 -1.07 0.26 21.17
N ILE A 27 -0.39 1.21 20.53
CA ILE A 27 0.03 1.09 19.12
C ILE A 27 1.49 0.63 19.11
N GLU A 28 1.74 -0.54 18.55
CA GLU A 28 3.08 -1.08 18.35
C GLU A 28 3.62 -0.61 16.99
N ALA A 29 4.83 -0.07 16.98
CA ALA A 29 5.54 0.39 15.79
C ALA A 29 7.05 0.08 15.87
N VAL A 30 7.39 -1.12 16.35
CA VAL A 30 8.78 -1.61 16.42
C VAL A 30 9.24 -2.17 15.07
N PHE A 31 10.45 -2.71 15.01
CA PHE A 31 10.98 -3.32 13.78
C PHE A 31 10.05 -4.43 13.25
N GLU A 32 10.05 -4.63 11.92
CA GLU A 32 9.23 -5.62 11.22
C GLU A 32 9.85 -7.03 11.41
N ASP A 33 9.69 -7.54 12.62
CA ASP A 33 10.22 -8.82 13.10
C ASP A 33 9.13 -9.54 13.90
N LEU A 34 8.70 -10.70 13.42
CA LEU A 34 7.57 -11.43 14.00
C LEU A 34 7.81 -11.85 15.46
N PRO A 35 8.94 -12.47 15.83
CA PRO A 35 9.25 -12.80 17.23
C PRO A 35 9.18 -11.58 18.15
N LEU A 36 9.76 -10.46 17.72
CA LEU A 36 9.72 -9.21 18.51
C LEU A 36 8.28 -8.72 18.71
N LYS A 37 7.45 -8.73 17.68
CA LYS A 37 6.05 -8.29 17.78
C LYS A 37 5.23 -9.23 18.69
N GLN A 38 5.45 -10.53 18.62
CA GLN A 38 4.84 -11.50 19.53
C GLN A 38 5.28 -11.28 20.99
N GLN A 39 6.55 -10.97 21.23
CA GLN A 39 7.04 -10.57 22.54
C GLN A 39 6.33 -9.30 23.03
N MET A 40 6.18 -8.28 22.18
CA MET A 40 5.48 -7.04 22.52
C MET A 40 4.01 -7.29 22.92
N VAL A 41 3.31 -8.21 22.25
CA VAL A 41 1.96 -8.63 22.64
C VAL A 41 1.96 -9.15 24.09
N ALA A 42 2.84 -10.11 24.38
CA ALA A 42 2.93 -10.72 25.72
C ALA A 42 3.28 -9.67 26.80
N GLU A 43 4.20 -8.76 26.52
CA GLU A 43 4.58 -7.69 27.44
C GLU A 43 3.42 -6.71 27.71
N VAL A 44 2.68 -6.32 26.67
CA VAL A 44 1.48 -5.47 26.83
C VAL A 44 0.39 -6.21 27.63
N GLU A 45 0.17 -7.49 27.39
CA GLU A 45 -0.79 -8.29 28.16
C GLU A 45 -0.44 -8.38 29.64
N GLN A 46 0.84 -8.41 29.98
CA GLN A 46 1.31 -8.47 31.37
C GLN A 46 1.22 -7.10 32.08
N ASN A 47 1.41 -6.00 31.38
CA ASN A 47 1.57 -4.66 31.98
C ASN A 47 0.35 -3.76 31.80
N CYS A 48 -0.66 -4.19 31.04
CA CYS A 48 -1.86 -3.40 30.75
C CYS A 48 -3.12 -4.08 31.28
N ALA A 49 -4.19 -3.31 31.35
CA ALA A 49 -5.50 -3.84 31.75
C ALA A 49 -6.04 -4.86 30.75
N ALA A 50 -6.93 -5.76 31.21
CA ALA A 50 -7.50 -6.83 30.38
C ALA A 50 -8.27 -6.32 29.15
N HIS A 51 -8.79 -5.09 29.18
CA HIS A 51 -9.51 -4.48 28.07
C HIS A 51 -8.61 -3.75 27.06
N THR A 52 -7.30 -3.65 27.34
CA THR A 52 -6.37 -2.92 26.48
C THR A 52 -6.23 -3.60 25.11
N ILE A 53 -6.46 -2.82 24.06
CA ILE A 53 -6.28 -3.27 22.67
C ILE A 53 -4.81 -3.16 22.31
N PHE A 54 -4.25 -4.22 21.71
CA PHE A 54 -2.94 -4.19 21.06
C PHE A 54 -3.14 -3.97 19.55
N ALA A 55 -2.66 -2.84 19.04
CA ALA A 55 -2.76 -2.47 17.63
C ALA A 55 -1.36 -2.43 16.98
N SER A 56 -1.08 -3.35 16.05
CA SER A 56 0.20 -3.37 15.33
C SER A 56 0.16 -2.49 14.09
N ASN A 57 1.18 -1.64 13.92
CA ASN A 57 1.40 -0.84 12.71
C ASN A 57 2.28 -1.60 11.68
N THR A 58 2.21 -2.92 11.66
CA THR A 58 2.89 -3.71 10.63
C THR A 58 2.39 -3.35 9.24
N SER A 59 3.29 -3.42 8.24
CA SER A 59 2.95 -3.17 6.83
C SER A 59 2.78 -4.46 6.03
N SER A 60 3.21 -5.62 6.56
CA SER A 60 3.28 -6.86 5.79
C SER A 60 3.05 -8.14 6.58
N LEU A 61 3.34 -8.15 7.88
CA LEU A 61 3.18 -9.35 8.69
C LEU A 61 1.70 -9.61 8.98
N PRO A 62 1.22 -10.88 8.85
CA PRO A 62 -0.15 -11.22 9.18
C PRO A 62 -0.45 -10.95 10.67
N ILE A 63 -1.58 -10.33 10.93
CA ILE A 63 -2.00 -10.01 12.30
C ILE A 63 -2.27 -11.29 13.09
N GLY A 64 -2.81 -12.33 12.44
CA GLY A 64 -3.01 -13.64 13.03
C GLY A 64 -1.72 -14.27 13.54
N ASP A 65 -0.61 -14.10 12.81
CA ASP A 65 0.71 -14.61 13.22
C ASP A 65 1.25 -13.81 14.43
N ILE A 66 1.05 -12.50 14.44
CA ILE A 66 1.41 -11.65 15.59
C ILE A 66 0.62 -12.08 16.84
N ALA A 67 -0.66 -12.40 16.67
CA ALA A 67 -1.56 -12.81 17.75
C ALA A 67 -1.46 -14.30 18.14
N ALA A 68 -0.64 -15.12 17.45
CA ALA A 68 -0.65 -16.57 17.57
C ALA A 68 -0.48 -17.09 19.01
N ASN A 69 0.29 -16.39 19.84
CA ASN A 69 0.59 -16.74 21.22
C ASN A 69 -0.06 -15.76 22.22
N ALA A 70 -0.98 -14.91 21.78
CA ALA A 70 -1.65 -13.96 22.64
C ALA A 70 -2.58 -14.67 23.64
N ALA A 71 -2.58 -14.24 24.88
CA ALA A 71 -3.55 -14.69 25.89
C ALA A 71 -4.96 -14.10 25.65
N ARG A 72 -5.01 -12.94 24.96
CA ARG A 72 -6.24 -12.23 24.62
C ARG A 72 -6.28 -11.89 23.12
N PRO A 73 -6.31 -12.89 22.21
CA PRO A 73 -6.23 -12.66 20.77
C PRO A 73 -7.39 -11.79 20.23
N GLU A 74 -8.53 -11.76 20.91
CA GLU A 74 -9.67 -10.91 20.59
C GLU A 74 -9.40 -9.41 20.76
N GLN A 75 -8.34 -9.04 21.48
CA GLN A 75 -7.86 -7.66 21.69
C GLN A 75 -6.72 -7.28 20.74
N VAL A 76 -6.26 -8.19 19.87
CA VAL A 76 -5.18 -7.92 18.91
C VAL A 76 -5.76 -7.51 17.55
N ILE A 77 -5.23 -6.44 16.97
CA ILE A 77 -5.68 -5.88 15.68
C ILE A 77 -4.52 -5.21 14.95
N GLY A 78 -4.59 -5.12 13.63
CA GLY A 78 -3.73 -4.26 12.83
C GLY A 78 -4.29 -2.84 12.72
N LEU A 79 -3.40 -1.85 12.77
CA LEU A 79 -3.71 -0.44 12.56
C LEU A 79 -2.58 0.17 11.73
N HIS A 80 -2.68 -0.02 10.40
CA HIS A 80 -1.63 0.33 9.46
C HIS A 80 -1.77 1.78 8.99
N PHE A 81 -0.83 2.62 9.41
CA PHE A 81 -0.72 4.01 8.98
C PHE A 81 0.20 4.13 7.76
N PHE A 82 -0.06 5.14 6.94
CA PHE A 82 0.74 5.48 5.77
C PHE A 82 1.66 6.64 6.06
N SER A 83 2.90 6.57 5.54
CA SER A 83 3.92 7.61 5.77
C SER A 83 3.84 8.71 4.69
N PRO A 84 3.98 10.00 5.06
CA PRO A 84 4.12 10.53 6.43
C PRO A 84 2.77 10.57 7.16
N VAL A 85 2.76 10.06 8.39
CA VAL A 85 1.51 9.81 9.13
C VAL A 85 0.66 11.06 9.29
N GLU A 86 1.27 12.22 9.54
CA GLU A 86 0.55 13.49 9.74
C GLU A 86 -0.14 14.02 8.47
N LYS A 87 0.24 13.54 7.29
CA LYS A 87 -0.28 13.99 6.00
C LYS A 87 -1.23 12.99 5.35
N MET A 88 -0.96 11.70 5.54
CA MET A 88 -1.72 10.63 4.91
C MET A 88 -3.05 10.41 5.64
N PRO A 89 -4.18 10.58 4.94
CA PRO A 89 -5.49 10.48 5.60
C PRO A 89 -5.93 9.04 5.87
N LEU A 90 -5.46 8.07 5.09
CA LEU A 90 -5.88 6.67 5.19
C LEU A 90 -5.28 5.96 6.40
N VAL A 91 -6.06 5.06 6.97
CA VAL A 91 -5.62 4.01 7.89
C VAL A 91 -6.33 2.71 7.51
N GLU A 92 -5.61 1.61 7.41
CA GLU A 92 -6.18 0.27 7.31
C GLU A 92 -6.33 -0.32 8.70
N VAL A 93 -7.53 -0.77 9.03
CA VAL A 93 -7.87 -1.51 10.25
C VAL A 93 -7.97 -2.99 9.86
N ILE A 94 -7.11 -3.83 10.42
CA ILE A 94 -6.93 -5.21 9.99
C ILE A 94 -7.28 -6.15 11.13
N PRO A 95 -8.52 -6.62 11.24
CA PRO A 95 -8.88 -7.70 12.16
C PRO A 95 -8.37 -9.05 11.64
N HIS A 96 -7.87 -9.89 12.54
CA HIS A 96 -7.66 -11.31 12.28
C HIS A 96 -8.86 -12.15 12.72
N ALA A 97 -8.81 -13.46 12.52
CA ALA A 97 -9.96 -14.34 12.74
C ALA A 97 -10.58 -14.29 14.15
N SER A 98 -9.77 -14.01 15.17
CA SER A 98 -10.23 -13.96 16.58
C SER A 98 -10.52 -12.55 17.08
N THR A 99 -10.22 -11.50 16.31
CA THR A 99 -10.44 -10.11 16.74
C THR A 99 -11.93 -9.85 16.99
N SER A 100 -12.26 -9.32 18.18
CA SER A 100 -13.66 -9.06 18.55
C SER A 100 -14.27 -7.88 17.79
N ALA A 101 -15.60 -7.92 17.60
CA ALA A 101 -16.34 -6.80 17.00
C ALA A 101 -16.16 -5.49 17.79
N GLN A 102 -16.04 -5.58 19.12
CA GLN A 102 -15.77 -4.43 20.00
C GLN A 102 -14.39 -3.82 19.72
N THR A 103 -13.37 -4.65 19.55
CA THR A 103 -12.00 -4.21 19.22
C THR A 103 -11.99 -3.49 17.88
N ILE A 104 -12.65 -4.04 16.87
CA ILE A 104 -12.78 -3.43 15.54
C ILE A 104 -13.46 -2.06 15.65
N ALA A 105 -14.63 -1.99 16.29
CA ALA A 105 -15.41 -0.76 16.43
C ALA A 105 -14.65 0.33 17.19
N THR A 106 -13.96 -0.05 18.27
CA THR A 106 -13.14 0.88 19.07
C THR A 106 -11.96 1.44 18.27
N THR A 107 -11.28 0.58 17.52
CA THR A 107 -10.12 0.98 16.68
C THR A 107 -10.55 1.90 15.53
N VAL A 108 -11.67 1.59 14.85
CA VAL A 108 -12.25 2.46 13.82
C VAL A 108 -12.64 3.82 14.40
N LYS A 109 -13.28 3.84 15.58
CA LYS A 109 -13.64 5.09 16.27
C LYS A 109 -12.42 5.90 16.66
N LEU A 110 -11.35 5.27 17.12
CA LEU A 110 -10.07 5.94 17.43
C LEU A 110 -9.48 6.57 16.16
N ALA A 111 -9.37 5.82 15.08
CA ALA A 111 -8.84 6.33 13.81
C ALA A 111 -9.62 7.57 13.33
N LYS A 112 -10.95 7.53 13.38
CA LYS A 112 -11.80 8.70 13.07
C LYS A 112 -11.52 9.89 14.00
N LYS A 113 -11.33 9.67 15.31
CA LYS A 113 -10.97 10.72 16.27
C LYS A 113 -9.60 11.34 16.00
N GLN A 114 -8.68 10.57 15.43
CA GLN A 114 -7.38 11.05 14.98
C GLN A 114 -7.43 11.83 13.66
N GLY A 115 -8.62 12.05 13.09
CA GLY A 115 -8.81 12.72 11.81
C GLY A 115 -8.46 11.84 10.60
N LYS A 116 -8.39 10.51 10.78
CA LYS A 116 -8.13 9.56 9.72
C LYS A 116 -9.41 9.05 9.08
N THR A 117 -9.27 8.56 7.85
CA THR A 117 -10.31 7.83 7.12
C THR A 117 -9.99 6.33 7.21
N PRO A 118 -10.60 5.58 8.12
CA PRO A 118 -10.35 4.15 8.24
C PRO A 118 -11.14 3.35 7.21
N ILE A 119 -10.49 2.32 6.66
CA ILE A 119 -11.14 1.20 5.98
C ILE A 119 -10.83 -0.09 6.74
N VAL A 120 -11.76 -1.04 6.74
CA VAL A 120 -11.54 -2.34 7.37
C VAL A 120 -11.22 -3.36 6.28
N VAL A 121 -10.05 -3.99 6.40
CA VAL A 121 -9.54 -4.94 5.41
C VAL A 121 -9.20 -6.27 6.06
N SER A 122 -9.27 -7.36 5.29
CA SER A 122 -8.93 -8.70 5.79
C SER A 122 -7.41 -8.84 6.01
N ASP A 123 -7.06 -9.68 6.98
CA ASP A 123 -5.69 -10.05 7.30
C ASP A 123 -5.11 -10.97 6.20
N LYS A 124 -4.64 -10.36 5.13
CA LYS A 124 -4.01 -10.99 3.97
C LYS A 124 -2.70 -10.29 3.65
N ALA A 125 -1.76 -11.01 3.05
CA ALA A 125 -0.44 -10.46 2.70
C ALA A 125 -0.55 -9.13 1.92
N GLY A 126 0.10 -8.09 2.42
CA GLY A 126 0.06 -6.73 1.86
C GLY A 126 -1.26 -5.99 2.03
N PHE A 127 -2.21 -6.56 2.78
CA PHE A 127 -3.54 -6.00 3.04
C PHE A 127 -4.23 -5.60 1.73
N TYR A 128 -4.77 -4.40 1.61
CA TYR A 128 -5.36 -3.94 0.35
C TYR A 128 -4.40 -3.04 -0.44
N VAL A 129 -3.92 -1.97 0.21
CA VAL A 129 -3.20 -0.90 -0.50
C VAL A 129 -1.85 -1.36 -1.05
N ASN A 130 -1.03 -2.04 -0.25
CA ASN A 130 0.26 -2.56 -0.72
C ASN A 130 0.06 -3.64 -1.78
N ARG A 131 -1.00 -4.44 -1.66
CA ARG A 131 -1.31 -5.49 -2.61
C ARG A 131 -1.64 -4.94 -4.01
N ILE A 132 -2.44 -3.87 -4.10
CA ILE A 132 -2.75 -3.27 -5.41
C ILE A 132 -1.61 -2.39 -5.95
N LEU A 133 -0.77 -1.86 -5.08
CA LEU A 133 0.36 -1.00 -5.44
C LEU A 133 1.53 -1.78 -6.04
N ALA A 134 1.82 -2.99 -5.51
CA ALA A 134 3.00 -3.75 -5.89
C ALA A 134 3.04 -4.09 -7.39
N PRO A 135 2.01 -4.65 -8.03
CA PRO A 135 2.05 -4.94 -9.48
C PRO A 135 2.19 -3.68 -10.34
N TYR A 136 1.65 -2.56 -9.90
CA TYR A 136 1.81 -1.26 -10.56
C TYR A 136 3.29 -0.80 -10.54
N ILE A 137 3.97 -0.88 -9.41
CA ILE A 137 5.39 -0.53 -9.28
C ILE A 137 6.27 -1.55 -10.03
N ASN A 138 5.99 -2.84 -9.88
CA ASN A 138 6.75 -3.90 -10.55
C ASN A 138 6.73 -3.72 -12.07
N GLU A 139 5.59 -3.32 -12.64
CA GLU A 139 5.49 -3.08 -14.07
C GLU A 139 6.28 -1.84 -14.51
N ALA A 140 6.31 -0.79 -13.72
CA ALA A 140 7.15 0.38 -13.98
C ALA A 140 8.65 -0.01 -14.00
N ILE A 141 9.09 -0.86 -13.08
CA ILE A 141 10.47 -1.39 -13.06
C ILE A 141 10.73 -2.29 -14.29
N ARG A 142 9.75 -3.11 -14.72
CA ARG A 142 9.89 -3.91 -15.96
C ARG A 142 10.07 -3.03 -17.18
N MET A 143 9.25 -1.99 -17.34
CA MET A 143 9.44 -1.03 -18.44
C MET A 143 10.81 -0.39 -18.42
N LEU A 144 11.35 -0.08 -17.24
CA LEU A 144 12.71 0.42 -17.09
C LEU A 144 13.74 -0.61 -17.58
N THR A 145 13.57 -1.90 -17.29
CA THR A 145 14.44 -2.98 -17.82
C THR A 145 14.31 -3.17 -19.33
N GLU A 146 13.16 -2.81 -19.90
CA GLU A 146 12.91 -2.82 -21.35
C GLU A 146 13.53 -1.60 -22.03
N GLY A 147 14.10 -0.67 -21.26
CA GLY A 147 14.83 0.52 -21.74
C GLY A 147 14.03 1.82 -21.71
N GLU A 148 12.81 1.84 -21.17
CA GLU A 148 12.07 3.10 -20.97
C GLU A 148 12.79 4.03 -19.98
N ARG A 149 12.63 5.33 -20.15
CA ARG A 149 13.27 6.32 -19.28
C ARG A 149 12.47 6.51 -17.99
N VAL A 150 13.20 6.64 -16.88
CA VAL A 150 12.62 6.90 -15.55
C VAL A 150 11.64 8.07 -15.57
N GLU A 151 12.10 9.22 -16.09
CA GLU A 151 11.27 10.42 -16.15
C GLU A 151 10.07 10.30 -17.08
N HIS A 152 10.15 9.47 -18.13
CA HIS A 152 9.04 9.23 -19.05
C HIS A 152 7.95 8.39 -18.37
N ILE A 153 8.35 7.32 -17.68
CA ILE A 153 7.43 6.47 -16.90
C ILE A 153 6.70 7.32 -15.86
N ASP A 154 7.44 8.07 -15.04
CA ASP A 154 6.85 8.90 -14.00
C ASP A 154 5.94 9.99 -14.56
N ALA A 155 6.37 10.69 -15.62
CA ALA A 155 5.57 11.73 -16.25
C ALA A 155 4.27 11.18 -16.85
N ALA A 156 4.28 9.97 -17.42
CA ALA A 156 3.09 9.33 -17.98
C ALA A 156 2.02 9.07 -16.89
N LEU A 157 2.43 8.58 -15.72
CA LEU A 157 1.50 8.31 -14.61
C LEU A 157 1.03 9.60 -13.93
N VAL A 158 1.91 10.62 -13.82
CA VAL A 158 1.48 11.95 -13.35
C VAL A 158 0.49 12.59 -14.33
N LYS A 159 0.70 12.43 -15.64
CA LYS A 159 -0.26 12.88 -16.67
C LYS A 159 -1.58 12.13 -16.59
N PHE A 160 -1.57 10.85 -16.22
CA PHE A 160 -2.77 10.06 -15.96
C PHE A 160 -3.56 10.60 -14.77
N GLY A 161 -2.87 11.20 -13.78
CA GLY A 161 -3.49 11.87 -12.64
C GLY A 161 -2.95 11.47 -11.26
N PHE A 162 -1.96 10.60 -11.17
CA PHE A 162 -1.28 10.31 -9.91
C PHE A 162 -0.45 11.51 -9.43
N PRO A 163 -0.36 11.76 -8.11
CA PRO A 163 0.41 12.90 -7.58
C PRO A 163 1.91 12.76 -7.78
N VAL A 164 2.40 11.52 -7.87
CA VAL A 164 3.80 11.16 -8.15
C VAL A 164 3.84 9.93 -9.04
N GLY A 165 4.90 9.81 -9.85
CA GLY A 165 5.11 8.60 -10.65
C GLY A 165 5.61 7.42 -9.81
N PRO A 166 5.50 6.18 -10.33
CA PRO A 166 5.79 4.95 -9.59
C PRO A 166 7.27 4.82 -9.18
N ILE A 167 8.19 5.28 -10.02
CA ILE A 167 9.62 5.20 -9.73
C ILE A 167 9.99 6.21 -8.63
N GLN A 168 9.46 7.43 -8.71
CA GLN A 168 9.62 8.41 -7.64
C GLN A 168 8.97 7.95 -6.35
N LEU A 169 7.79 7.32 -6.41
CA LEU A 169 7.11 6.79 -5.23
C LEU A 169 7.99 5.74 -4.52
N LEU A 170 8.66 4.87 -5.26
CA LEU A 170 9.59 3.88 -4.70
C LEU A 170 10.77 4.56 -4.00
N ASP A 171 11.29 5.65 -4.54
CA ASP A 171 12.33 6.46 -3.89
C ASP A 171 11.82 7.14 -2.60
N GLU A 172 10.58 7.63 -2.59
CA GLU A 172 9.97 8.29 -1.40
C GLU A 172 9.71 7.29 -0.26
N VAL A 173 9.20 6.10 -0.57
CA VAL A 173 8.96 5.02 0.40
C VAL A 173 10.28 4.43 0.91
N GLY A 174 11.28 4.42 0.06
CA GLY A 174 12.56 3.77 0.27
C GLY A 174 12.65 2.43 -0.45
N ILE A 175 13.64 2.31 -1.34
CA ILE A 175 13.83 1.13 -2.18
C ILE A 175 14.01 -0.13 -1.34
N ASP A 176 14.81 -0.06 -0.27
CA ASP A 176 15.03 -1.15 0.67
C ASP A 176 13.77 -1.55 1.48
N THR A 177 12.84 -0.63 1.67
CA THR A 177 11.55 -0.92 2.31
C THR A 177 10.61 -1.62 1.33
N GLY A 178 10.48 -1.09 0.09
CA GLY A 178 9.66 -1.69 -0.95
C GLY A 178 10.08 -3.12 -1.29
N THR A 179 11.39 -3.39 -1.29
CA THR A 179 11.91 -4.72 -1.63
C THR A 179 11.64 -5.81 -0.59
N LYS A 180 11.37 -5.45 0.66
CA LYS A 180 11.01 -6.42 1.72
C LYS A 180 9.60 -6.97 1.54
N ILE A 181 8.70 -6.21 0.92
CA ILE A 181 7.30 -6.59 0.74
C ILE A 181 7.14 -7.55 -0.45
N ILE A 182 7.95 -7.41 -1.50
CA ILE A 182 7.83 -8.19 -2.73
C ILE A 182 7.90 -9.71 -2.47
N PRO A 183 8.88 -10.26 -1.74
CA PRO A 183 8.94 -11.71 -1.48
C PRO A 183 7.73 -12.22 -0.70
N VAL A 184 7.18 -11.42 0.20
CA VAL A 184 5.98 -11.79 0.96
C VAL A 184 4.77 -11.91 0.03
N LEU A 185 4.61 -10.96 -0.89
CA LEU A 185 3.52 -10.97 -1.86
C LEU A 185 3.70 -12.07 -2.91
N GLU A 186 4.92 -12.30 -3.37
CA GLU A 186 5.22 -13.37 -4.33
C GLU A 186 4.98 -14.76 -3.72
N ALA A 187 5.37 -14.98 -2.48
CA ALA A 187 5.08 -16.22 -1.76
C ALA A 187 3.57 -16.45 -1.57
N ALA A 188 2.81 -15.37 -1.31
CA ALA A 188 1.37 -15.46 -1.09
C ALA A 188 0.54 -15.60 -2.39
N TYR A 189 0.96 -14.95 -3.47
CA TYR A 189 0.13 -14.76 -4.66
C TYR A 189 0.78 -15.21 -5.97
N GLY A 190 2.02 -15.70 -5.93
CA GLY A 190 2.75 -16.27 -7.04
C GLY A 190 3.38 -15.25 -7.99
N GLU A 191 3.77 -15.73 -9.17
CA GLU A 191 4.62 -15.05 -10.14
C GLU A 191 4.08 -13.67 -10.61
N ARG A 192 2.79 -13.43 -10.55
CA ARG A 192 2.22 -12.12 -10.92
C ARG A 192 2.74 -10.96 -10.05
N PHE A 193 3.28 -11.27 -8.88
CA PHE A 193 3.93 -10.29 -7.98
C PHE A 193 5.46 -10.27 -8.12
N SER A 194 6.05 -11.12 -8.95
CA SER A 194 7.50 -11.13 -9.12
C SER A 194 7.98 -9.79 -9.69
N ALA A 195 9.04 -9.26 -9.11
CA ALA A 195 9.73 -8.07 -9.60
C ALA A 195 10.99 -8.47 -10.40
N PRO A 196 11.55 -7.58 -11.24
CA PRO A 196 12.87 -7.76 -11.83
C PRO A 196 13.95 -7.71 -10.75
N ALA A 197 14.16 -8.82 -10.05
CA ALA A 197 15.03 -8.92 -8.88
C ALA A 197 16.46 -8.41 -9.12
N ASN A 198 17.00 -8.64 -10.32
CA ASN A 198 18.35 -8.20 -10.70
C ASN A 198 18.50 -6.67 -10.63
N VAL A 199 17.49 -5.93 -11.06
CA VAL A 199 17.52 -4.44 -11.06
C VAL A 199 17.50 -3.93 -9.64
N VAL A 200 16.60 -4.44 -8.83
CA VAL A 200 16.45 -4.02 -7.44
C VAL A 200 17.72 -4.33 -6.64
N ALA A 201 18.28 -5.53 -6.80
CA ALA A 201 19.54 -5.91 -6.16
C ALA A 201 20.70 -5.00 -6.59
N SER A 202 20.84 -4.71 -7.88
CA SER A 202 21.89 -3.82 -8.41
C SER A 202 21.77 -2.40 -7.81
N ILE A 203 20.56 -1.89 -7.68
CA ILE A 203 20.29 -0.57 -7.13
C ILE A 203 20.65 -0.50 -5.64
N LEU A 204 20.28 -1.53 -4.87
CA LEU A 204 20.60 -1.60 -3.44
C LEU A 204 22.09 -1.79 -3.18
N ASN A 205 22.78 -2.59 -4.02
CA ASN A 205 24.22 -2.80 -3.93
C ASN A 205 25.02 -1.51 -4.22
N ASP A 206 24.46 -0.55 -4.98
CA ASP A 206 25.02 0.78 -5.21
C ASP A 206 24.62 1.79 -4.10
N ASP A 207 24.16 1.30 -2.94
CA ASP A 207 23.68 2.06 -1.77
C ASP A 207 22.59 3.08 -2.11
N ARG A 208 21.70 2.77 -3.05
CA ARG A 208 20.56 3.60 -3.42
C ARG A 208 19.33 3.21 -2.62
N LYS A 209 19.02 4.01 -1.61
CA LYS A 209 17.86 3.78 -0.73
C LYS A 209 16.72 4.76 -0.99
N GLY A 210 16.86 5.61 -2.00
CA GLY A 210 15.90 6.65 -2.34
C GLY A 210 16.14 7.95 -1.57
N ARG A 211 15.07 8.68 -1.28
CA ARG A 211 15.13 10.00 -0.67
C ARG A 211 15.79 10.01 0.72
N LYS A 212 15.70 8.92 1.47
CA LYS A 212 16.22 8.86 2.85
C LYS A 212 17.74 9.00 2.95
N ASN A 213 18.49 8.53 1.93
CA ASN A 213 19.94 8.74 1.83
C ASN A 213 20.34 9.68 0.68
N GLY A 214 19.37 10.35 0.05
CA GLY A 214 19.61 11.35 -1.00
C GLY A 214 19.84 10.77 -2.39
N ARG A 215 19.84 9.46 -2.56
CA ARG A 215 20.18 8.78 -3.80
C ARG A 215 19.30 7.55 -4.04
N GLY A 216 18.53 7.58 -5.12
CA GLY A 216 17.70 6.49 -5.59
C GLY A 216 17.78 6.40 -7.12
N PHE A 217 16.63 6.29 -7.77
CA PHE A 217 16.52 6.52 -9.22
C PHE A 217 16.75 8.01 -9.54
N TYR A 218 16.42 8.85 -8.57
CA TYR A 218 16.68 10.28 -8.62
C TYR A 218 17.77 10.67 -7.61
N LEU A 219 18.44 11.79 -7.91
CA LEU A 219 19.29 12.48 -6.98
C LEU A 219 18.45 13.53 -6.24
N TYR A 220 18.56 13.53 -4.92
CA TYR A 220 17.89 14.47 -4.03
C TYR A 220 18.97 15.35 -3.40
N GLY A 221 18.87 16.66 -3.58
CA GLY A 221 19.82 17.58 -2.96
C GLY A 221 19.74 17.58 -1.43
N GLU A 222 20.70 18.24 -0.78
CA GLU A 222 20.77 18.38 0.68
C GLU A 222 19.44 18.89 1.27
N LYS A 223 19.05 18.33 2.43
CA LYS A 223 17.86 18.76 3.18
C LYS A 223 17.87 20.26 3.37
N GLY A 224 16.87 20.95 2.85
CA GLY A 224 16.70 22.41 3.01
C GLY A 224 17.04 23.24 1.77
N ARG A 225 17.71 22.71 0.77
CA ARG A 225 17.88 23.38 -0.54
C ARG A 225 16.81 22.92 -1.52
N LYS A 226 16.16 23.87 -2.19
CA LYS A 226 15.24 23.60 -3.33
C LYS A 226 16.04 23.15 -4.56
N SER A 227 16.74 22.02 -4.47
CA SER A 227 17.31 21.40 -5.66
C SER A 227 16.19 20.68 -6.40
N LYS A 228 16.07 20.94 -7.71
CA LYS A 228 15.20 20.12 -8.57
C LYS A 228 15.71 18.67 -8.52
N LYS A 229 14.82 17.73 -8.19
CA LYS A 229 15.14 16.31 -8.35
C LYS A 229 15.55 16.06 -9.81
N GLN A 230 16.58 15.29 -10.01
CA GLN A 230 17.08 14.92 -11.34
C GLN A 230 17.25 13.41 -11.39
N VAL A 231 16.89 12.78 -12.52
CA VAL A 231 17.24 11.38 -12.73
C VAL A 231 18.75 11.25 -12.73
N ASP A 232 19.27 10.27 -12.00
CA ASP A 232 20.68 9.95 -12.04
C ASP A 232 20.98 9.11 -13.31
N PRO A 233 21.73 9.66 -14.31
CA PRO A 233 22.02 8.92 -15.54
C PRO A 233 22.78 7.61 -15.30
N ALA A 234 23.49 7.49 -14.18
CA ALA A 234 24.20 6.28 -13.81
C ALA A 234 23.28 5.08 -13.62
N ILE A 235 21.97 5.32 -13.36
CA ILE A 235 20.99 4.24 -13.19
C ILE A 235 20.90 3.36 -14.44
N TYR A 236 20.92 3.94 -15.63
CA TYR A 236 20.79 3.21 -16.89
C TYR A 236 22.00 2.27 -17.12
N LYS A 237 23.19 2.75 -16.80
CA LYS A 237 24.42 1.93 -16.86
C LYS A 237 24.37 0.79 -15.82
N LEU A 238 23.88 1.09 -14.61
CA LEU A 238 23.79 0.14 -13.51
C LEU A 238 22.87 -1.04 -13.85
N ILE A 239 21.76 -0.77 -14.53
CA ILE A 239 20.76 -1.80 -14.92
C ILE A 239 21.00 -2.35 -16.34
N GLY A 240 22.03 -1.88 -17.06
CA GLY A 240 22.42 -2.40 -18.36
C GLY A 240 21.54 -1.97 -19.54
N VAL A 241 20.86 -0.82 -19.45
CA VAL A 241 19.98 -0.28 -20.51
C VAL A 241 20.41 1.11 -20.97
N GLN A 242 19.91 1.57 -22.13
CA GLN A 242 20.30 2.88 -22.69
C GLN A 242 19.31 4.02 -22.34
N GLY A 243 18.13 3.72 -21.81
CA GLY A 243 17.11 4.73 -21.49
C GLY A 243 16.56 5.46 -22.72
N GLN A 244 15.76 4.76 -23.52
CA GLN A 244 15.08 5.30 -24.70
C GLN A 244 13.58 5.14 -24.54
N SER A 245 12.83 6.25 -24.63
CA SER A 245 11.36 6.17 -24.57
C SER A 245 10.80 5.67 -25.90
N ARG A 246 10.20 4.49 -25.90
CA ARG A 246 9.60 3.81 -27.05
C ARG A 246 8.09 3.75 -26.98
N LEU A 247 7.56 3.70 -25.77
CA LEU A 247 6.12 3.66 -25.54
C LEU A 247 5.55 5.08 -25.48
N SER A 248 4.29 5.23 -25.91
CA SER A 248 3.57 6.47 -25.65
C SER A 248 3.21 6.58 -24.15
N ALA A 249 2.96 7.79 -23.67
CA ALA A 249 2.53 8.00 -22.29
C ALA A 249 1.24 7.22 -21.96
N GLN A 250 0.34 7.06 -22.91
CA GLN A 250 -0.87 6.27 -22.75
C GLN A 250 -0.57 4.78 -22.56
N GLN A 251 0.34 4.20 -23.36
CA GLN A 251 0.75 2.80 -23.23
C GLN A 251 1.45 2.54 -21.90
N VAL A 252 2.30 3.46 -21.44
CA VAL A 252 2.96 3.38 -20.12
C VAL A 252 1.91 3.37 -19.01
N ALA A 253 0.97 4.31 -19.03
CA ALA A 253 -0.08 4.40 -18.01
C ALA A 253 -0.98 3.16 -18.05
N GLU A 254 -1.42 2.73 -19.22
CA GLU A 254 -2.26 1.55 -19.38
C GLU A 254 -1.60 0.30 -18.78
N ARG A 255 -0.31 0.06 -19.06
CA ARG A 255 0.42 -1.10 -18.51
C ARG A 255 0.38 -1.14 -16.98
N CYS A 256 0.70 -0.03 -16.33
CA CYS A 256 0.73 0.03 -14.86
C CYS A 256 -0.66 -0.01 -14.25
N VAL A 257 -1.59 0.82 -14.76
CA VAL A 257 -2.92 1.00 -14.18
C VAL A 257 -3.75 -0.28 -14.31
N MET A 258 -3.70 -0.97 -15.46
CA MET A 258 -4.48 -2.19 -15.67
C MET A 258 -4.10 -3.31 -14.70
N LEU A 259 -2.84 -3.43 -14.30
CA LEU A 259 -2.42 -4.39 -13.26
C LEU A 259 -2.97 -4.02 -11.88
N MET A 260 -2.94 -2.73 -11.53
CA MET A 260 -3.54 -2.24 -10.27
C MET A 260 -5.04 -2.53 -10.22
N LEU A 261 -5.77 -2.24 -11.30
CA LEU A 261 -7.21 -2.47 -11.38
C LEU A 261 -7.57 -3.96 -11.31
N ASN A 262 -6.83 -4.80 -12.03
CA ASN A 262 -7.04 -6.25 -12.02
C ASN A 262 -6.82 -6.83 -10.61
N GLU A 263 -5.80 -6.37 -9.88
CA GLU A 263 -5.55 -6.81 -8.52
C GLU A 263 -6.57 -6.24 -7.52
N ALA A 264 -7.06 -5.01 -7.73
CA ALA A 264 -8.17 -4.47 -6.94
C ALA A 264 -9.45 -5.31 -7.09
N ALA A 265 -9.77 -5.74 -8.32
CA ALA A 265 -10.90 -6.64 -8.56
C ALA A 265 -10.72 -8.00 -7.86
N ARG A 266 -9.51 -8.56 -7.83
CA ARG A 266 -9.20 -9.77 -7.04
C ARG A 266 -9.41 -9.55 -5.55
N CYS A 267 -8.94 -8.42 -5.02
CA CYS A 267 -9.13 -8.06 -3.60
C CYS A 267 -10.61 -7.98 -3.23
N PHE A 268 -11.45 -7.51 -4.13
CA PHE A 268 -12.91 -7.48 -3.94
C PHE A 268 -13.51 -8.89 -3.92
N ASP A 269 -13.18 -9.73 -4.89
CA ASP A 269 -13.66 -11.12 -5.00
C ASP A 269 -13.23 -11.96 -3.77
N GLU A 270 -11.98 -11.81 -3.34
CA GLU A 270 -11.39 -12.50 -2.21
C GLU A 270 -11.81 -11.91 -0.84
N LYS A 271 -12.69 -10.91 -0.81
CA LYS A 271 -13.18 -10.25 0.40
C LYS A 271 -12.06 -9.61 1.24
N VAL A 272 -10.99 -9.14 0.58
CA VAL A 272 -9.96 -8.34 1.26
C VAL A 272 -10.50 -6.99 1.68
N ILE A 273 -11.37 -6.40 0.88
CA ILE A 273 -12.17 -5.20 1.17
C ILE A 273 -13.63 -5.57 1.29
N ARG A 274 -14.39 -4.80 2.08
CA ARG A 274 -15.81 -5.05 2.35
C ARG A 274 -16.73 -4.59 1.24
N SER A 275 -16.31 -3.55 0.49
CA SER A 275 -17.11 -2.92 -0.57
C SER A 275 -16.22 -2.27 -1.63
N ALA A 276 -16.79 -1.99 -2.79
CA ALA A 276 -16.15 -1.16 -3.82
C ALA A 276 -15.79 0.24 -3.28
N ARG A 277 -16.65 0.81 -2.40
CA ARG A 277 -16.41 2.09 -1.72
C ARG A 277 -15.13 2.06 -0.88
N ASP A 278 -14.94 1.04 -0.05
CA ASP A 278 -13.72 0.92 0.77
C ASP A 278 -12.48 0.81 -0.11
N GLY A 279 -12.57 0.08 -1.21
CA GLY A 279 -11.50 -0.04 -2.18
C GLY A 279 -11.17 1.29 -2.88
N ASP A 280 -12.17 2.05 -3.29
CA ASP A 280 -11.99 3.38 -3.89
C ASP A 280 -11.35 4.35 -2.89
N ILE A 281 -11.87 4.40 -1.66
CA ILE A 281 -11.31 5.21 -0.57
C ILE A 281 -9.86 4.81 -0.28
N GLY A 282 -9.60 3.52 -0.16
CA GLY A 282 -8.25 2.99 0.11
C GLY A 282 -7.24 3.39 -0.95
N ALA A 283 -7.58 3.30 -2.23
CA ALA A 283 -6.69 3.67 -3.31
C ALA A 283 -6.50 5.19 -3.43
N VAL A 284 -7.58 5.99 -3.33
CA VAL A 284 -7.50 7.45 -3.44
C VAL A 284 -6.67 8.03 -2.29
N PHE A 285 -6.94 7.64 -1.06
CA PHE A 285 -6.28 8.20 0.13
C PHE A 285 -4.98 7.50 0.52
N GLY A 286 -4.77 6.26 0.08
CA GLY A 286 -3.55 5.49 0.40
C GLY A 286 -2.41 5.67 -0.59
N ILE A 287 -2.72 5.71 -1.88
CA ILE A 287 -1.70 5.78 -2.95
C ILE A 287 -1.93 6.93 -3.94
N GLY A 288 -2.93 7.77 -3.69
CA GLY A 288 -3.21 8.91 -4.57
C GLY A 288 -3.78 8.50 -5.93
N PHE A 289 -4.56 7.41 -6.00
CA PHE A 289 -5.31 7.11 -7.22
C PHE A 289 -6.11 8.35 -7.63
N PRO A 290 -6.17 8.71 -8.94
CA PRO A 290 -6.77 9.97 -9.38
C PRO A 290 -8.20 10.17 -8.85
N PRO A 291 -8.45 11.14 -7.96
CA PRO A 291 -9.75 11.28 -7.31
C PRO A 291 -10.88 11.69 -8.27
N PHE A 292 -10.54 12.33 -9.39
CA PHE A 292 -11.53 12.68 -10.42
C PHE A 292 -12.05 11.45 -11.20
N LEU A 293 -11.38 10.29 -11.09
CA LEU A 293 -11.85 9.00 -11.60
C LEU A 293 -12.70 8.24 -10.57
N GLY A 294 -12.81 8.76 -9.33
CA GLY A 294 -13.63 8.20 -8.26
C GLY A 294 -13.02 7.02 -7.52
N GLY A 295 -11.87 6.53 -7.95
CA GLY A 295 -11.19 5.34 -7.44
C GLY A 295 -11.18 4.19 -8.45
N PRO A 296 -10.49 3.07 -8.14
CA PRO A 296 -10.33 1.96 -9.07
C PRO A 296 -11.64 1.31 -9.51
N PHE A 297 -12.61 1.14 -8.61
CA PHE A 297 -13.88 0.48 -8.91
C PHE A 297 -14.82 1.38 -9.73
N ARG A 298 -14.90 2.65 -9.39
CA ARG A 298 -15.62 3.65 -10.21
C ARG A 298 -15.01 3.76 -11.59
N TYR A 299 -13.69 3.73 -11.69
CA TYR A 299 -13.00 3.80 -12.96
C TYR A 299 -13.21 2.54 -13.80
N MET A 300 -13.16 1.33 -13.20
CA MET A 300 -13.49 0.08 -13.88
C MET A 300 -14.92 0.07 -14.41
N ASP A 301 -15.88 0.57 -13.63
CA ASP A 301 -17.29 0.69 -14.05
C ASP A 301 -17.45 1.67 -15.21
N ALA A 302 -16.71 2.78 -15.19
CA ALA A 302 -16.72 3.77 -16.28
C ALA A 302 -16.10 3.23 -17.58
N LEU A 303 -15.07 2.39 -17.49
CA LEU A 303 -14.51 1.69 -18.65
C LEU A 303 -15.42 0.58 -19.16
N GLY A 304 -16.13 -0.06 -18.26
CA GLY A 304 -16.92 -1.26 -18.50
C GLY A 304 -16.12 -2.55 -18.37
N PRO A 305 -16.68 -3.59 -17.70
CA PRO A 305 -15.98 -4.86 -17.47
C PRO A 305 -15.56 -5.57 -18.75
N GLY A 306 -16.33 -5.46 -19.82
CA GLY A 306 -15.99 -6.04 -21.12
C GLY A 306 -14.73 -5.42 -21.73
N GLU A 307 -14.62 -4.10 -21.72
CA GLU A 307 -13.43 -3.39 -22.20
C GLU A 307 -12.20 -3.69 -21.32
N MET A 308 -12.40 -3.77 -19.99
CA MET A 308 -11.37 -4.19 -19.06
C MET A 308 -10.79 -5.57 -19.41
N VAL A 309 -11.66 -6.57 -19.63
CA VAL A 309 -11.25 -7.94 -20.01
C VAL A 309 -10.52 -7.94 -21.34
N ALA A 310 -11.06 -7.26 -22.37
CA ALA A 310 -10.43 -7.18 -23.68
C ALA A 310 -9.04 -6.53 -23.63
N THR A 311 -8.90 -5.45 -22.87
CA THR A 311 -7.61 -4.76 -22.67
C THR A 311 -6.59 -5.64 -21.94
N LEU A 312 -7.01 -6.31 -20.87
CA LEU A 312 -6.15 -7.23 -20.13
C LEU A 312 -5.70 -8.42 -20.99
N GLN A 313 -6.59 -9.00 -21.78
CA GLN A 313 -6.26 -10.09 -22.72
C GLN A 313 -5.24 -9.64 -23.78
N ARG A 314 -5.42 -8.45 -24.34
CA ARG A 314 -4.47 -7.85 -25.29
C ARG A 314 -3.10 -7.63 -24.63
N LEU A 315 -3.07 -7.10 -23.43
CA LEU A 315 -1.82 -6.91 -22.69
C LEU A 315 -1.18 -8.24 -22.28
N ALA A 316 -1.97 -9.25 -21.95
CA ALA A 316 -1.47 -10.60 -21.66
C ALA A 316 -0.79 -11.24 -22.87
N ALA A 317 -1.35 -11.06 -24.06
CA ALA A 317 -0.75 -11.54 -25.30
C ALA A 317 0.58 -10.83 -25.63
N LEU A 318 0.73 -9.54 -25.26
CA LEU A 318 1.92 -8.75 -25.54
C LEU A 318 3.02 -8.90 -24.47
N TYR A 319 2.62 -8.97 -23.21
CA TYR A 319 3.54 -8.80 -22.07
C TYR A 319 3.53 -9.97 -21.08
N GLY A 320 2.69 -10.99 -21.31
CA GLY A 320 2.67 -12.22 -20.54
C GLY A 320 1.53 -12.36 -19.52
N PRO A 321 1.45 -13.53 -18.87
CA PRO A 321 0.28 -14.00 -18.11
C PRO A 321 -0.05 -13.17 -16.86
N ARG A 322 0.83 -12.30 -16.40
CA ARG A 322 0.54 -11.40 -15.26
C ARG A 322 -0.64 -10.47 -15.52
N TYR A 323 -0.96 -10.22 -16.80
CA TYR A 323 -2.13 -9.47 -17.23
C TYR A 323 -3.40 -10.32 -17.40
N ALA A 324 -3.36 -11.63 -17.16
CA ALA A 324 -4.55 -12.44 -17.27
C ALA A 324 -5.70 -11.84 -16.44
N PRO A 325 -6.87 -11.56 -17.04
CA PRO A 325 -7.99 -10.97 -16.32
C PRO A 325 -8.42 -11.91 -15.18
N CYS A 326 -8.75 -11.33 -14.03
CA CYS A 326 -9.26 -12.11 -12.91
C CYS A 326 -10.67 -12.66 -13.24
N GLU A 327 -11.01 -13.77 -12.59
CA GLU A 327 -12.31 -14.43 -12.81
C GLU A 327 -13.50 -13.50 -12.51
N GLN A 328 -13.37 -12.64 -11.50
CA GLN A 328 -14.42 -11.66 -11.18
C GLN A 328 -14.73 -10.75 -12.36
N LEU A 329 -13.70 -10.17 -13.00
CA LEU A 329 -13.90 -9.31 -14.17
C LEU A 329 -14.51 -10.06 -15.35
N VAL A 330 -14.09 -11.32 -15.58
CA VAL A 330 -14.64 -12.17 -16.65
C VAL A 330 -16.13 -12.41 -16.39
N ARG A 331 -16.50 -12.83 -15.17
CA ARG A 331 -17.93 -13.05 -14.80
C ARG A 331 -18.76 -11.77 -14.95
N MET A 332 -18.21 -10.62 -14.51
CA MET A 332 -18.90 -9.33 -14.63
C MET A 332 -19.08 -8.90 -16.08
N ALA A 333 -18.09 -9.14 -16.94
CA ALA A 333 -18.18 -8.87 -18.37
C ALA A 333 -19.30 -9.70 -19.04
N GLU A 334 -19.38 -11.01 -18.73
CA GLU A 334 -20.41 -11.90 -19.24
C GLU A 334 -21.82 -11.49 -18.80
N ARG A 335 -21.96 -11.03 -17.56
CA ARG A 335 -23.25 -10.65 -16.95
C ARG A 335 -23.60 -9.19 -17.10
N ARG A 336 -22.69 -8.35 -17.61
CA ARG A 336 -22.82 -6.89 -17.67
C ARG A 336 -23.07 -6.26 -16.31
N GLU A 337 -22.38 -6.77 -15.29
CA GLU A 337 -22.47 -6.28 -13.92
C GLU A 337 -21.46 -5.15 -13.68
N HIS A 338 -21.73 -4.32 -12.66
CA HIS A 338 -20.89 -3.25 -12.19
C HIS A 338 -20.53 -3.45 -10.71
N PHE A 339 -19.41 -2.89 -10.26
CA PHE A 339 -19.01 -2.92 -8.85
C PHE A 339 -19.91 -2.05 -7.99
N TRP A 340 -20.34 -0.90 -8.54
CA TRP A 340 -21.30 -0.01 -7.91
C TRP A 340 -22.69 -0.28 -8.46
N THR A 341 -23.55 -0.87 -7.64
CA THR A 341 -24.97 -1.07 -8.01
C THR A 341 -25.74 0.23 -7.79
N ASN A 342 -26.73 0.52 -8.64
CA ASN A 342 -27.57 1.73 -8.61
C ASN A 342 -28.47 1.84 -7.35
N GLY A 343 -28.12 1.24 -6.25
CA GLY A 343 -28.81 1.27 -4.96
C GLY A 343 -27.92 1.59 -3.75
N GLU A 344 -26.61 1.63 -3.92
CA GLU A 344 -25.66 2.02 -2.87
C GLU A 344 -25.43 3.55 -2.90
N THR A 345 -26.51 4.33 -2.89
CA THR A 345 -26.44 5.72 -2.47
C THR A 345 -26.23 5.74 -0.97
N ASP A 346 -25.07 6.26 -0.58
CA ASP A 346 -24.67 6.83 0.69
C ASP A 346 -25.71 6.73 1.84
N GLN A 347 -25.93 5.55 2.40
CA GLN A 347 -26.47 5.43 3.73
C GLN A 347 -25.29 5.44 4.70
N GLY A 348 -24.84 6.69 4.98
CA GLY A 348 -23.96 6.96 6.09
C GLY A 348 -24.63 6.54 7.40
N ASN A 349 -24.02 5.62 8.10
CA ASN A 349 -24.12 5.43 9.53
C ASN A 349 -22.73 5.21 10.12
#